data_3d59ed6f665a43c72ca14c93ead8ad47
#
_entry.id   3d59ed6f665a43c72ca14c93ead8ad47
#
_cell.length_a   1.000
_cell.length_b   1.000
_cell.length_c   1.000
_cell.angle_alpha   90.00
_cell.angle_beta   90.00
_cell.angle_gamma   90.00
#
_symmetry.space_group_name_H-M   'P 1'
#
loop_
_entity.id
_entity.type
_entity.pdbx_description
1 polymer ?
#
loop_
_entity_poly.entity_id
_entity_poly.type
_entity_poly.pdbx_seq_one_letter_code
_entity_poly.pdbx_strand_id
1 'polypeptide(L)'
;MVYQFDKAYCGEVIGEAIEADSRSFKGLKFPASDIPKQARELYLKNRVRCVFDVEEKTTGLKPSIHEAKRPALDLSMSMVRSVSPVHITYLKNMGIRSSFSVSLVFEGKLWGLLACHNNEPAYIDQKKRLVCESLGHLYAWQLYTKALHLKKEKFQVRQRKLNNIVHQLTSYSNPLEAITKKEKGLLDVTDSCGM
;
A
#
# COMPACT_ATOMS: atom_id res chain seq x y z
N MET A 1 7.56 -2.06 8.55
CA MET A 1 6.19 -2.59 8.31
C MET A 1 5.77 -2.40 6.86
N VAL A 2 4.92 -3.30 6.37
CA VAL A 2 4.27 -3.19 5.05
C VAL A 2 2.82 -2.74 5.28
N TYR A 3 2.50 -1.57 4.75
CA TYR A 3 1.22 -0.91 4.87
C TYR A 3 0.50 -0.96 3.53
N GLN A 4 -0.68 -1.59 3.48
CA GLN A 4 -1.46 -1.77 2.26
C GLN A 4 -2.71 -0.88 2.30
N PHE A 5 -3.00 -0.19 1.19
CA PHE A 5 -4.25 0.55 1.02
C PHE A 5 -5.36 -0.34 0.44
N ASP A 6 -6.58 -0.15 0.93
CA ASP A 6 -7.79 -0.68 0.32
C ASP A 6 -8.32 0.26 -0.79
N LYS A 7 -9.49 -0.08 -1.35
CA LYS A 7 -10.14 0.73 -2.40
C LYS A 7 -10.60 2.12 -1.89
N ALA A 8 -10.84 2.28 -0.60
CA ALA A 8 -11.22 3.53 0.06
C ALA A 8 -9.99 4.30 0.57
N TYR A 9 -8.79 3.77 0.33
CA TYR A 9 -7.53 4.28 0.87
C TYR A 9 -7.42 4.22 2.40
N CYS A 10 -8.20 3.39 3.06
CA CYS A 10 -7.87 2.96 4.42
C CYS A 10 -6.66 2.01 4.35
N GLY A 11 -5.76 2.12 5.30
CA GLY A 11 -4.54 1.32 5.32
C GLY A 11 -4.58 0.22 6.36
N GLU A 12 -3.93 -0.90 6.08
CA GLU A 12 -3.74 -2.00 7.01
C GLU A 12 -2.28 -2.42 7.02
N VAL A 13 -1.73 -2.68 8.20
CA VAL A 13 -0.38 -3.25 8.35
C VAL A 13 -0.47 -4.76 8.13
N ILE A 14 -0.10 -5.22 6.94
CA ILE A 14 -0.19 -6.64 6.54
C ILE A 14 1.04 -7.45 6.91
N GLY A 15 2.15 -6.79 7.23
CA GLY A 15 3.40 -7.44 7.64
C GLY A 15 4.33 -6.46 8.34
N GLU A 16 5.12 -6.99 9.26
CA GLU A 16 6.14 -6.21 9.94
C GLU A 16 7.34 -7.08 10.33
N ALA A 17 8.48 -6.42 10.49
CA ALA A 17 9.64 -6.92 11.23
C ALA A 17 9.96 -5.86 12.29
N ILE A 18 10.04 -6.27 13.53
CA ILE A 18 10.25 -5.41 14.70
C ILE A 18 11.32 -6.01 15.61
N GLU A 19 11.98 -5.16 16.37
CA GLU A 19 12.83 -5.59 17.48
C GLU A 19 11.99 -6.06 18.67
N ALA A 20 12.56 -6.89 19.55
CA ALA A 20 11.84 -7.59 20.61
C ALA A 20 11.02 -6.66 21.53
N ASP A 21 11.55 -5.46 21.82
CA ASP A 21 10.93 -4.48 22.72
C ASP A 21 10.07 -3.42 22.00
N SER A 22 9.85 -3.58 20.69
CA SER A 22 9.08 -2.63 19.90
C SER A 22 7.59 -2.98 19.89
N ARG A 23 6.75 -1.95 19.84
CA ARG A 23 5.29 -2.12 19.73
C ARG A 23 4.92 -2.62 18.34
N SER A 24 4.15 -3.72 18.26
CA SER A 24 3.60 -4.24 17.02
C SER A 24 2.43 -3.38 16.50
N PHE A 25 2.40 -3.17 15.19
CA PHE A 25 1.30 -2.54 14.46
C PHE A 25 0.60 -3.51 13.51
N LYS A 26 1.03 -4.77 13.45
CA LYS A 26 0.48 -5.78 12.53
C LYS A 26 -1.03 -5.98 12.74
N GLY A 27 -1.79 -5.91 11.67
CA GLY A 27 -3.24 -6.06 11.67
C GLY A 27 -4.01 -4.79 12.05
N LEU A 28 -3.33 -3.71 12.48
CA LEU A 28 -3.99 -2.44 12.74
C LEU A 28 -4.44 -1.79 11.43
N LYS A 29 -5.61 -1.16 11.50
CA LYS A 29 -6.20 -0.40 10.40
C LYS A 29 -6.19 1.08 10.72
N PHE A 30 -5.90 1.87 9.71
CA PHE A 30 -5.76 3.32 9.79
C PHE A 30 -6.70 3.96 8.77
N PRO A 31 -7.43 5.02 9.15
CA PRO A 31 -8.34 5.68 8.24
C PRO A 31 -7.60 6.41 7.12
N ALA A 32 -8.28 6.64 5.99
CA ALA A 32 -7.72 7.35 4.84
C ALA A 32 -7.29 8.79 5.15
N SER A 33 -7.79 9.39 6.23
CA SER A 33 -7.41 10.72 6.73
C SER A 33 -5.96 10.79 7.20
N ASP A 34 -5.38 9.69 7.67
CA ASP A 34 -4.01 9.66 8.21
C ASP A 34 -2.97 9.88 7.11
N ILE A 35 -3.29 9.44 5.88
CA ILE A 35 -2.51 9.75 4.69
C ILE A 35 -3.43 10.41 3.65
N PRO A 36 -3.67 11.73 3.76
CA PRO A 36 -4.64 12.43 2.93
C PRO A 36 -4.25 12.41 1.44
N LYS A 37 -5.22 12.71 0.57
CA LYS A 37 -5.07 12.63 -0.90
C LYS A 37 -3.81 13.36 -1.40
N GLN A 38 -3.53 14.55 -0.90
CA GLN A 38 -2.34 15.34 -1.28
C GLN A 38 -1.03 14.60 -0.95
N ALA A 39 -0.97 13.93 0.21
CA ALA A 39 0.20 13.14 0.59
C ALA A 39 0.35 11.92 -0.33
N ARG A 40 -0.75 11.25 -0.66
CA ARG A 40 -0.72 10.10 -1.59
C ARG A 40 -0.26 10.51 -3.00
N GLU A 41 -0.68 11.67 -3.49
CA GLU A 41 -0.21 12.23 -4.78
C GLU A 41 1.30 12.53 -4.74
N LEU A 42 1.81 13.02 -3.62
CA LEU A 42 3.25 13.23 -3.44
C LEU A 42 4.04 11.91 -3.39
N TYR A 43 3.48 10.86 -2.81
CA TYR A 43 4.08 9.52 -2.81
C TYR A 43 4.14 8.89 -4.21
N LEU A 44 3.27 9.28 -5.13
CA LEU A 44 3.36 8.88 -6.53
C LEU A 44 4.45 9.64 -7.30
N LYS A 45 4.66 10.93 -6.99
CA LYS A 45 5.70 11.77 -7.61
C LYS A 45 7.10 11.44 -7.09
N ASN A 46 7.24 11.34 -5.77
CA ASN A 46 8.51 11.05 -5.09
C ASN A 46 8.30 9.87 -4.15
N ARG A 47 8.90 8.75 -4.52
CA ARG A 47 8.63 7.45 -3.89
C ARG A 47 9.30 7.23 -2.55
N VAL A 48 10.24 8.10 -2.19
CA VAL A 48 10.96 8.01 -0.93
C VAL A 48 10.65 9.23 -0.07
N ARG A 49 10.38 8.99 1.20
CA ARG A 49 10.13 10.06 2.18
C ARG A 49 10.93 9.80 3.44
N CYS A 50 11.64 10.83 3.91
CA CYS A 50 12.45 10.77 5.13
C CYS A 50 12.01 11.85 6.12
N VAL A 51 11.96 11.46 7.39
CA VAL A 51 11.90 12.33 8.56
C VAL A 51 13.02 11.83 9.48
N PHE A 52 14.11 12.57 9.56
CA PHE A 52 15.29 12.13 10.31
C PHE A 52 15.13 12.28 11.83
N ASP A 53 14.45 13.35 12.24
CA ASP A 53 14.05 13.60 13.62
C ASP A 53 12.76 14.44 13.63
N VAL A 54 11.74 13.99 14.34
CA VAL A 54 10.48 14.73 14.49
C VAL A 54 10.62 15.98 15.35
N GLU A 55 11.71 16.13 16.10
CA GLU A 55 12.02 17.32 16.90
C GLU A 55 12.87 18.36 16.13
N GLU A 56 13.31 18.00 14.90
CA GLU A 56 14.10 18.92 14.10
C GLU A 56 13.29 20.15 13.68
N LYS A 57 13.88 21.32 13.88
CA LYS A 57 13.26 22.58 13.44
C LYS A 57 13.36 22.71 11.92
N THR A 58 12.24 23.02 11.30
CA THR A 58 12.20 23.27 9.85
C THR A 58 12.99 24.54 9.50
N THR A 59 13.82 24.44 8.48
CA THR A 59 14.56 25.60 7.93
C THR A 59 13.72 26.24 6.82
N GLY A 60 13.48 27.55 6.95
CA GLY A 60 12.77 28.31 5.91
C GLY A 60 13.62 28.51 4.67
N LEU A 61 12.98 28.58 3.51
CA LEU A 61 13.63 28.97 2.26
C LEU A 61 13.94 30.48 2.27
N LYS A 62 15.10 30.86 1.75
CA LYS A 62 15.50 32.25 1.57
C LYS A 62 15.81 32.51 0.09
N PRO A 63 15.36 33.64 -0.49
CA PRO A 63 14.38 34.56 0.08
C PRO A 63 13.01 33.91 0.29
N SER A 64 12.22 34.43 1.22
CA SER A 64 10.86 33.95 1.44
C SER A 64 10.00 34.22 0.22
N ILE A 65 8.88 33.49 0.06
CA ILE A 65 7.93 33.67 -1.06
C ILE A 65 7.45 35.12 -1.17
N HIS A 66 7.22 35.77 0.00
CA HIS A 66 6.77 37.14 0.08
C HIS A 66 7.85 38.13 -0.37
N GLU A 67 9.13 37.88 -0.02
CA GLU A 67 10.26 38.72 -0.40
C GLU A 67 10.63 38.56 -1.87
N ALA A 68 10.54 37.35 -2.41
CA ALA A 68 10.95 37.03 -3.77
C ALA A 68 9.97 37.53 -4.84
N LYS A 69 8.73 37.89 -4.49
CA LYS A 69 7.62 38.20 -5.44
C LYS A 69 7.49 37.16 -6.55
N ARG A 70 7.81 35.91 -6.28
CA ARG A 70 7.80 34.77 -7.21
C ARG A 70 6.81 33.71 -6.74
N PRO A 71 6.29 32.86 -7.63
CA PRO A 71 5.50 31.72 -7.23
C PRO A 71 6.31 30.78 -6.30
N ALA A 72 5.62 30.09 -5.42
CA ALA A 72 6.23 29.14 -4.49
C ALA A 72 7.07 28.09 -5.25
N LEU A 73 8.25 27.79 -4.73
CA LEU A 73 9.08 26.72 -5.26
C LEU A 73 8.41 25.37 -5.03
N ASP A 74 8.21 24.59 -6.11
CA ASP A 74 7.69 23.24 -6.02
C ASP A 74 8.78 22.29 -5.49
N LEU A 75 8.62 21.82 -4.26
CA LEU A 75 9.50 20.86 -3.62
C LEU A 75 8.97 19.41 -3.71
N SER A 76 7.97 19.12 -4.55
CA SER A 76 7.37 17.79 -4.65
C SER A 76 8.39 16.70 -4.93
N MET A 77 9.44 16.99 -5.68
CA MET A 77 10.53 16.06 -6.01
C MET A 77 11.65 16.01 -4.96
N SER A 78 11.62 16.87 -3.95
CA SER A 78 12.63 16.85 -2.88
C SER A 78 12.33 15.75 -1.87
N MET A 79 13.28 14.86 -1.63
CA MET A 79 13.19 13.78 -0.63
C MET A 79 13.20 14.29 0.81
N VAL A 80 13.86 15.43 1.04
CA VAL A 80 14.13 16.00 2.38
C VAL A 80 13.33 17.27 2.66
N ARG A 81 12.28 17.54 1.87
CA ARG A 81 11.38 18.68 2.16
C ARG A 81 10.71 18.52 3.51
N SER A 82 10.37 19.63 4.14
CA SER A 82 9.65 19.63 5.42
C SER A 82 8.34 18.84 5.37
N VAL A 83 7.95 18.30 6.50
CA VAL A 83 6.74 17.50 6.70
C VAL A 83 5.66 18.39 7.28
N SER A 84 4.39 18.06 7.01
CA SER A 84 3.26 18.73 7.63
C SER A 84 3.36 18.64 9.16
N PRO A 85 3.11 19.74 9.90
CA PRO A 85 3.06 19.70 11.37
C PRO A 85 2.09 18.65 11.93
N VAL A 86 0.97 18.44 11.24
CA VAL A 86 -0.01 17.40 11.61
C VAL A 86 0.63 16.00 11.56
N HIS A 87 1.42 15.72 10.52
CA HIS A 87 2.11 14.44 10.42
C HIS A 87 3.23 14.29 11.46
N ILE A 88 3.92 15.36 11.80
CA ILE A 88 4.90 15.35 12.90
C ILE A 88 4.20 15.02 14.23
N THR A 89 3.07 15.68 14.53
CA THR A 89 2.28 15.36 15.73
C THR A 89 1.80 13.90 15.73
N TYR A 90 1.38 13.39 14.60
CA TYR A 90 0.99 11.99 14.44
C TYR A 90 2.13 11.02 14.78
N LEU A 91 3.34 11.24 14.24
CA LEU A 91 4.51 10.42 14.54
C LEU A 91 4.88 10.50 16.03
N LYS A 92 4.85 11.68 16.63
CA LYS A 92 5.10 11.88 18.07
C LYS A 92 4.09 11.11 18.93
N ASN A 93 2.81 11.11 18.58
CA ASN A 93 1.77 10.36 19.29
C ASN A 93 1.98 8.84 19.19
N MET A 94 2.64 8.38 18.13
CA MET A 94 3.04 6.98 17.97
C MET A 94 4.35 6.64 18.72
N GLY A 95 5.03 7.62 19.33
CA GLY A 95 6.35 7.45 19.97
C GLY A 95 7.50 7.31 18.98
N ILE A 96 7.32 7.77 17.74
CA ILE A 96 8.31 7.64 16.67
C ILE A 96 9.15 8.91 16.57
N ARG A 97 10.48 8.76 16.56
CA ARG A 97 11.44 9.86 16.42
C ARG A 97 11.89 10.05 14.98
N SER A 98 12.05 8.98 14.22
CA SER A 98 12.40 9.06 12.81
C SER A 98 11.57 8.11 11.97
N SER A 99 11.30 8.50 10.73
CA SER A 99 10.50 7.73 9.80
C SER A 99 11.10 7.76 8.40
N PHE A 100 11.15 6.60 7.77
CA PHE A 100 11.56 6.42 6.39
C PHE A 100 10.50 5.59 5.67
N SER A 101 10.01 6.05 4.53
CA SER A 101 9.02 5.30 3.78
C SER A 101 9.34 5.23 2.30
N VAL A 102 9.01 4.10 1.69
CA VAL A 102 9.12 3.84 0.25
C VAL A 102 7.75 3.46 -0.29
N SER A 103 7.33 4.12 -1.37
CA SER A 103 6.05 3.87 -2.02
C SER A 103 6.06 2.55 -2.80
N LEU A 104 5.04 1.74 -2.60
CA LEU A 104 4.75 0.56 -3.41
C LEU A 104 3.70 0.92 -4.44
N VAL A 105 4.12 1.08 -5.70
CA VAL A 105 3.26 1.58 -6.79
C VAL A 105 3.13 0.54 -7.89
N PHE A 106 1.88 0.23 -8.29
CA PHE A 106 1.56 -0.63 -9.43
C PHE A 106 0.63 0.10 -10.39
N GLU A 107 0.90 0.00 -11.69
CA GLU A 107 0.05 0.59 -12.74
C GLU A 107 -0.32 2.06 -12.44
N GLY A 108 0.63 2.84 -11.92
CA GLY A 108 0.42 4.25 -11.57
C GLY A 108 -0.42 4.48 -10.30
N LYS A 109 -0.80 3.43 -9.56
CA LYS A 109 -1.58 3.52 -8.32
C LYS A 109 -0.72 3.22 -7.10
N LEU A 110 -0.88 4.00 -6.05
CA LEU A 110 -0.27 3.76 -4.76
C LEU A 110 -0.97 2.58 -4.08
N TRP A 111 -0.32 1.42 -4.09
CA TRP A 111 -0.84 0.22 -3.45
C TRP A 111 -0.58 0.19 -1.95
N GLY A 112 0.57 0.73 -1.54
CA GLY A 112 0.98 0.69 -0.15
C GLY A 112 2.28 1.41 0.09
N LEU A 113 2.79 1.27 1.30
CA LEU A 113 4.07 1.83 1.74
C LEU A 113 4.89 0.76 2.45
N LEU A 114 6.19 0.76 2.22
CA LEU A 114 7.18 0.21 3.13
C LEU A 114 7.53 1.32 4.10
N ALA A 115 7.13 1.19 5.38
CA ALA A 115 7.42 2.20 6.40
C ALA A 115 8.37 1.63 7.45
N CYS A 116 9.49 2.33 7.66
CA CYS A 116 10.48 2.04 8.68
C CYS A 116 10.42 3.15 9.72
N HIS A 117 10.23 2.77 10.97
CA HIS A 117 10.13 3.68 12.10
C HIS A 117 11.23 3.37 13.12
N ASN A 118 11.71 4.40 13.79
CA ASN A 118 12.68 4.25 14.87
C ASN A 118 12.31 5.19 16.03
N ASN A 119 12.62 4.78 17.24
CA ASN A 119 12.40 5.55 18.46
C ASN A 119 13.53 6.58 18.71
N GLU A 120 14.59 6.53 17.92
CA GLU A 120 15.71 7.44 17.92
C GLU A 120 15.82 8.22 16.60
N PRO A 121 16.45 9.38 16.57
CA PRO A 121 16.78 10.06 15.33
C PRO A 121 17.65 9.16 14.45
N ALA A 122 17.33 9.08 13.17
CA ALA A 122 18.09 8.25 12.24
C ALA A 122 18.34 8.98 10.93
N TYR A 123 19.60 9.15 10.58
CA TYR A 123 20.01 9.70 9.30
C TYR A 123 20.28 8.56 8.31
N ILE A 124 19.60 8.63 7.17
CA ILE A 124 19.79 7.71 6.06
C ILE A 124 20.46 8.47 4.91
N ASP A 125 21.71 8.08 4.58
CA ASP A 125 22.46 8.72 3.50
C ASP A 125 21.80 8.50 2.13
N GLN A 126 22.20 9.28 1.14
CA GLN A 126 21.61 9.24 -0.20
C GLN A 126 21.75 7.86 -0.87
N LYS A 127 22.90 7.20 -0.69
CA LYS A 127 23.15 5.88 -1.30
C LYS A 127 22.17 4.84 -0.76
N LYS A 128 22.00 4.80 0.57
CA LYS A 128 21.03 3.90 1.22
C LYS A 128 19.60 4.19 0.77
N ARG A 129 19.20 5.47 0.66
CA ARG A 129 17.87 5.85 0.16
C ARG A 129 17.61 5.33 -1.25
N LEU A 130 18.58 5.48 -2.17
CA LEU A 130 18.48 4.97 -3.54
C LEU A 130 18.38 3.44 -3.60
N VAL A 131 19.18 2.73 -2.79
CA VAL A 131 19.09 1.27 -2.67
C VAL A 131 17.72 0.85 -2.16
N CYS A 132 17.22 1.49 -1.11
CA CYS A 132 15.88 1.20 -0.56
C CYS A 132 14.76 1.49 -1.56
N GLU A 133 14.87 2.56 -2.34
CA GLU A 133 13.93 2.87 -3.43
C GLU A 133 13.93 1.76 -4.48
N SER A 134 15.10 1.33 -4.93
CA SER A 134 15.25 0.23 -5.90
C SER A 134 14.67 -1.09 -5.36
N LEU A 135 14.97 -1.44 -4.11
CA LEU A 135 14.39 -2.61 -3.45
C LEU A 135 12.87 -2.50 -3.32
N GLY A 136 12.35 -1.31 -3.00
CA GLY A 136 10.91 -1.05 -2.96
C GLY A 136 10.24 -1.28 -4.32
N HIS A 137 10.88 -0.87 -5.42
CA HIS A 137 10.39 -1.15 -6.77
C HIS A 137 10.35 -2.64 -7.09
N LEU A 138 11.43 -3.37 -6.79
CA LEU A 138 11.51 -4.82 -7.01
C LEU A 138 10.44 -5.54 -6.18
N TYR A 139 10.28 -5.16 -4.91
CA TYR A 139 9.29 -5.73 -4.03
C TYR A 139 7.85 -5.44 -4.52
N ALA A 140 7.59 -4.21 -4.94
CA ALA A 140 6.32 -3.83 -5.55
C ALA A 140 6.01 -4.70 -6.77
N TRP A 141 6.98 -4.89 -7.67
CA TRP A 141 6.84 -5.75 -8.84
C TRP A 141 6.54 -7.21 -8.47
N GLN A 142 7.23 -7.76 -7.48
CA GLN A 142 6.98 -9.12 -6.99
C GLN A 142 5.58 -9.29 -6.42
N LEU A 143 5.11 -8.33 -5.61
CA LEU A 143 3.75 -8.34 -5.07
C LEU A 143 2.70 -8.31 -6.20
N TYR A 144 2.91 -7.45 -7.20
CA TYR A 144 2.01 -7.33 -8.34
C TYR A 144 1.94 -8.62 -9.16
N THR A 145 3.09 -9.19 -9.52
CA THR A 145 3.13 -10.45 -10.29
C THR A 145 2.49 -11.60 -9.54
N LYS A 146 2.71 -11.70 -8.22
CA LYS A 146 2.05 -12.70 -7.38
C LYS A 146 0.53 -12.50 -7.32
N ALA A 147 0.06 -11.26 -7.20
CA ALA A 147 -1.36 -10.94 -7.21
C ALA A 147 -2.02 -11.30 -8.57
N LEU A 148 -1.34 -11.02 -9.68
CA LEU A 148 -1.80 -11.43 -11.03
C LEU A 148 -1.86 -12.95 -11.16
N HIS A 149 -0.86 -13.66 -10.67
CA HIS A 149 -0.83 -15.13 -10.72
C HIS A 149 -2.00 -15.72 -9.96
N LEU A 150 -2.23 -15.28 -8.72
CA LEU A 150 -3.38 -15.73 -7.92
C LEU A 150 -4.73 -15.41 -8.58
N LYS A 151 -4.85 -14.25 -9.22
CA LYS A 151 -6.06 -13.87 -9.98
C LYS A 151 -6.28 -14.81 -11.17
N LYS A 152 -5.20 -15.14 -11.90
CA LYS A 152 -5.24 -16.08 -13.03
C LYS A 152 -5.63 -17.49 -12.59
N GLU A 153 -5.05 -17.99 -11.50
CA GLU A 153 -5.40 -19.30 -10.93
C GLU A 153 -6.88 -19.36 -10.55
N LYS A 154 -7.39 -18.36 -9.82
CA LYS A 154 -8.83 -18.28 -9.47
C LYS A 154 -9.72 -18.27 -10.71
N PHE A 155 -9.32 -17.53 -11.75
CA PHE A 155 -10.05 -17.48 -13.02
C PHE A 155 -10.05 -18.86 -13.70
N GLN A 156 -8.91 -19.55 -13.76
CA GLN A 156 -8.81 -20.89 -14.35
C GLN A 156 -9.66 -21.92 -13.60
N VAL A 157 -9.65 -21.89 -12.27
CA VAL A 157 -10.51 -22.76 -11.45
C VAL A 157 -11.99 -22.51 -11.78
N ARG A 158 -12.40 -21.24 -11.85
CA ARG A 158 -13.78 -20.88 -12.20
C ARG A 158 -14.16 -21.34 -13.62
N GLN A 159 -13.26 -21.20 -14.59
CA GLN A 159 -13.48 -21.69 -15.96
C GLN A 159 -13.65 -23.21 -16.02
N ARG A 160 -12.83 -23.96 -15.28
CA ARG A 160 -12.97 -25.42 -15.19
C ARG A 160 -14.33 -25.82 -14.60
N LYS A 161 -14.77 -25.14 -13.53
CA LYS A 161 -16.10 -25.38 -12.92
C LYS A 161 -17.21 -25.11 -13.94
N LEU A 162 -17.17 -23.99 -14.67
CA LEU A 162 -18.13 -23.66 -15.72
C LEU A 162 -18.16 -24.71 -16.83
N ASN A 163 -17.00 -25.11 -17.36
CA ASN A 163 -16.91 -26.13 -18.39
C ASN A 163 -17.52 -27.47 -17.94
N ASN A 164 -17.31 -27.83 -16.67
CA ASN A 164 -17.92 -29.04 -16.11
C ASN A 164 -19.47 -28.97 -16.10
N ILE A 165 -20.04 -27.81 -15.76
CA ILE A 165 -21.49 -27.59 -15.80
C ILE A 165 -22.00 -27.68 -17.22
N VAL A 166 -21.33 -27.03 -18.17
CA VAL A 166 -21.72 -27.11 -19.60
C VAL A 166 -21.70 -28.55 -20.08
N HIS A 167 -20.68 -29.33 -19.75
CA HIS A 167 -20.61 -30.75 -20.08
C HIS A 167 -21.74 -31.56 -19.43
N GLN A 168 -22.09 -31.27 -18.17
CA GLN A 168 -23.20 -31.93 -17.50
C GLN A 168 -24.55 -31.62 -18.15
N LEU A 169 -24.77 -30.34 -18.55
CA LEU A 169 -25.98 -29.93 -19.25
C LEU A 169 -26.23 -30.74 -20.52
N THR A 170 -25.16 -31.12 -21.23
CA THR A 170 -25.28 -31.97 -22.46
C THR A 170 -25.45 -33.45 -22.16
N SER A 171 -25.12 -33.89 -20.94
CA SER A 171 -25.14 -35.32 -20.55
C SER A 171 -26.40 -35.74 -19.79
N TYR A 172 -27.19 -34.82 -19.25
CA TYR A 172 -28.42 -35.09 -18.51
C TYR A 172 -29.65 -34.97 -19.39
N SER A 173 -30.57 -35.88 -19.21
CA SER A 173 -31.91 -35.84 -19.85
C SER A 173 -32.75 -34.64 -19.34
N ASN A 174 -32.51 -34.19 -18.12
CA ASN A 174 -33.14 -33.01 -17.55
C ASN A 174 -32.06 -31.94 -17.19
N PRO A 175 -31.94 -30.84 -17.96
CA PRO A 175 -30.96 -29.80 -17.72
C PRO A 175 -31.08 -29.10 -16.36
N LEU A 176 -32.29 -29.06 -15.76
CA LEU A 176 -32.51 -28.43 -14.46
C LEU A 176 -31.81 -29.17 -13.32
N GLU A 177 -31.74 -30.52 -13.40
CA GLU A 177 -31.01 -31.30 -12.40
C GLU A 177 -29.52 -31.05 -12.41
N ALA A 178 -28.93 -30.81 -13.58
CA ALA A 178 -27.49 -30.46 -13.70
C ALA A 178 -27.17 -29.14 -13.05
N ILE A 179 -28.09 -28.15 -13.11
CA ILE A 179 -27.90 -26.81 -12.57
C ILE A 179 -28.11 -26.79 -11.05
N THR A 180 -29.04 -27.59 -10.53
CA THR A 180 -29.45 -27.53 -9.11
C THR A 180 -28.64 -28.46 -8.20
N LYS A 181 -27.80 -29.34 -8.74
CA LYS A 181 -26.92 -30.19 -7.92
C LYS A 181 -25.96 -29.35 -7.07
N LYS A 182 -26.01 -29.61 -5.75
CA LYS A 182 -25.24 -28.84 -4.75
C LYS A 182 -23.72 -28.94 -4.92
N GLU A 183 -23.21 -30.11 -5.32
CA GLU A 183 -21.75 -30.36 -5.34
C GLU A 183 -21.04 -30.05 -6.66
N LYS A 184 -21.74 -29.79 -7.74
CA LYS A 184 -21.15 -29.48 -9.06
C LYS A 184 -22.03 -28.55 -9.88
N GLY A 185 -22.92 -27.81 -9.23
CA GLY A 185 -23.87 -26.90 -9.85
C GLY A 185 -23.40 -25.44 -9.86
N LEU A 186 -24.33 -24.54 -10.21
CA LEU A 186 -24.08 -23.10 -10.28
C LEU A 186 -23.56 -22.50 -8.95
N LEU A 187 -23.99 -23.06 -7.81
CA LEU A 187 -23.56 -22.59 -6.48
C LEU A 187 -22.04 -22.77 -6.27
N ASP A 188 -21.48 -23.87 -6.80
CA ASP A 188 -20.03 -24.12 -6.72
C ASP A 188 -19.20 -23.14 -7.56
N VAL A 189 -19.75 -22.62 -8.67
CA VAL A 189 -19.08 -21.60 -9.51
C VAL A 189 -19.11 -20.22 -8.89
N THR A 190 -20.18 -19.90 -8.18
CA THR A 190 -20.40 -18.58 -7.59
C THR A 190 -19.82 -18.44 -6.18
N ASP A 191 -19.28 -19.54 -5.61
CA ASP A 191 -18.86 -19.64 -4.22
C ASP A 191 -19.98 -19.22 -3.24
N SER A 192 -21.25 -19.44 -3.64
CA SER A 192 -22.44 -19.07 -2.86
C SER A 192 -22.93 -20.27 -2.06
N CYS A 193 -23.31 -20.02 -0.81
CA CYS A 193 -24.14 -20.96 -0.05
C CYS A 193 -25.58 -20.73 -0.48
N GLY A 194 -26.25 -21.74 -1.04
CA GLY A 194 -27.69 -21.62 -1.35
C GLY A 194 -28.50 -21.15 -0.14
N MET A 195 -29.57 -20.39 -0.40
CA MET A 195 -30.59 -20.08 0.62
C MET A 195 -31.43 -21.34 0.93
#